data_152355e240d09f3aee5bdd1943d34b7d
#
_entry.id   152355e240d09f3aee5bdd1943d34b7d
#
_cell.length_a   1.000
_cell.length_b   1.000
_cell.length_c   1.000
_cell.angle_alpha   90.00
_cell.angle_beta   90.00
_cell.angle_gamma   90.00
#
_symmetry.space_group_name_H-M   'P 1'
#
loop_
_entity.id
_entity.type
_entity.pdbx_description
1 polymer ?
#
loop_
_entity_poly.entity_id
_entity_poly.type
_entity_poly.pdbx_seq_one_letter_code
_entity_poly.pdbx_strand_id
1 'polypeptide(L)'
;MDEQSVRRTDEDVEAFIANSADPGALRTLDAAIRSAIPGISRTLWRGVFWGGTEQAIIGYGDITQPRPRGPAVEWFLIGLAQQQRHLSLNINAADEGRYLSQHYAERLGRVKVGAASIAFRSPDLLDLGVLDEMLHHAARVQPPDQPRG
;
A
#
# COMPACT_ATOMS: atom_id res chain seq x y z
N MET A 1 10.17 -9.35 20.42
CA MET A 1 9.86 -9.20 20.17
C MET A 1 9.46 -8.55 19.22
N ASP A 2 9.50 -8.25 18.60
CA ASP A 2 9.31 -7.63 17.88
C ASP A 2 8.41 -7.63 16.86
N GLU A 3 7.80 -8.59 16.54
CA GLU A 3 6.73 -8.63 15.62
C GLU A 3 5.58 -7.76 16.06
N GLN A 4 5.55 -7.45 17.31
CA GLN A 4 4.52 -6.53 17.79
C GLN A 4 4.81 -5.10 17.45
N SER A 5 5.93 -4.84 16.82
CA SER A 5 6.26 -3.47 16.45
C SER A 5 5.36 -2.94 15.33
N VAL A 6 4.65 -3.81 14.61
CA VAL A 6 3.77 -3.39 13.51
C VAL A 6 2.33 -3.72 13.88
N ARG A 7 1.46 -2.73 13.85
CA ARG A 7 0.09 -2.90 14.32
C ARG A 7 -0.88 -1.96 13.63
N ARG A 8 -2.12 -2.40 13.56
CA ARG A 8 -3.22 -1.51 13.17
C ARG A 8 -3.49 -0.52 14.28
N THR A 9 -3.97 0.66 13.88
CA THR A 9 -4.47 1.64 14.85
C THR A 9 -5.90 1.97 14.48
N ASP A 10 -6.57 2.70 15.38
CA ASP A 10 -7.89 3.24 15.09
C ASP A 10 -7.82 4.73 14.75
N GLU A 11 -6.66 5.21 14.39
CA GLU A 11 -6.48 6.62 14.06
C GLU A 11 -7.25 6.99 12.79
N ASP A 12 -7.70 8.23 12.76
CA ASP A 12 -8.45 8.75 11.63
C ASP A 12 -7.53 8.99 10.45
N VAL A 13 -7.75 8.24 9.36
CA VAL A 13 -6.92 8.34 8.17
C VAL A 13 -7.02 9.74 7.56
N GLU A 14 -8.22 10.32 7.53
CA GLU A 14 -8.38 11.66 6.96
C GLU A 14 -7.58 12.70 7.73
N ALA A 15 -7.60 12.61 9.06
CA ALA A 15 -6.82 13.52 9.88
C ALA A 15 -5.33 13.30 9.67
N PHE A 16 -4.91 12.06 9.53
CA PHE A 16 -3.51 11.75 9.25
C PHE A 16 -3.05 12.39 7.94
N ILE A 17 -3.86 12.28 6.89
CA ILE A 17 -3.53 12.87 5.60
C ILE A 17 -3.46 14.38 5.73
N ALA A 18 -4.43 15.00 6.39
CA ALA A 18 -4.48 16.46 6.53
C ALA A 18 -3.26 17.00 7.26
N ASN A 19 -2.71 16.22 8.19
CA ASN A 19 -1.57 16.65 8.99
C ASN A 19 -0.23 16.19 8.42
N SER A 20 -0.23 15.56 7.25
CA SER A 20 1.00 15.06 6.65
C SER A 20 1.81 16.18 6.02
N ALA A 21 3.04 15.84 5.62
CA ALA A 21 3.92 16.82 4.98
C ALA A 21 3.41 17.23 3.60
N ASP A 22 2.70 16.34 2.90
CA ASP A 22 2.19 16.65 1.57
C ASP A 22 0.78 16.07 1.42
N PRO A 23 -0.21 16.75 2.01
CA PRO A 23 -1.58 16.22 1.94
C PRO A 23 -2.11 16.08 0.51
N GLY A 24 -1.72 16.98 -0.39
CA GLY A 24 -2.20 16.91 -1.76
C GLY A 24 -1.76 15.65 -2.46
N ALA A 25 -0.49 15.29 -2.30
CA ALA A 25 0.04 14.07 -2.91
C ALA A 25 -0.65 12.83 -2.34
N LEU A 26 -0.81 12.78 -1.02
CA LEU A 26 -1.49 11.64 -0.40
C LEU A 26 -2.95 11.56 -0.83
N ARG A 27 -3.64 12.69 -0.95
CA ARG A 27 -5.03 12.67 -1.40
C ARG A 27 -5.17 12.20 -2.84
N THR A 28 -4.23 12.60 -3.70
CA THR A 28 -4.25 12.13 -5.08
C THR A 28 -4.15 10.61 -5.15
N LEU A 29 -3.21 10.05 -4.39
CA LEU A 29 -3.01 8.61 -4.39
C LEU A 29 -4.13 7.87 -3.67
N ASP A 30 -4.62 8.42 -2.57
CA ASP A 30 -5.76 7.86 -1.86
C ASP A 30 -6.97 7.77 -2.79
N ALA A 31 -7.25 8.84 -3.52
CA ALA A 31 -8.37 8.87 -4.45
C ALA A 31 -8.19 7.85 -5.57
N ALA A 32 -6.97 7.71 -6.08
CA ALA A 32 -6.70 6.74 -7.14
C ALA A 32 -6.94 5.30 -6.66
N ILE A 33 -6.49 4.99 -5.45
CA ILE A 33 -6.67 3.66 -4.90
C ILE A 33 -8.16 3.37 -4.67
N ARG A 34 -8.86 4.31 -4.09
CA ARG A 34 -10.27 4.11 -3.75
C ARG A 34 -11.16 4.09 -4.99
N SER A 35 -10.74 4.79 -6.03
CA SER A 35 -11.45 4.74 -7.29
C SER A 35 -11.25 3.40 -7.99
N ALA A 36 -10.04 2.87 -7.92
CA ALA A 36 -9.74 1.58 -8.56
C ALA A 36 -10.41 0.41 -7.83
N ILE A 37 -10.52 0.49 -6.50
CA ILE A 37 -11.10 -0.59 -5.71
C ILE A 37 -12.18 0.01 -4.81
N PRO A 38 -13.37 0.24 -5.37
CA PRO A 38 -14.44 0.89 -4.59
C PRO A 38 -14.81 0.09 -3.35
N GLY A 39 -15.01 0.80 -2.25
CA GLY A 39 -15.38 0.17 -0.98
C GLY A 39 -14.23 -0.40 -0.20
N ILE A 40 -12.99 -0.27 -0.69
CA ILE A 40 -11.85 -0.83 0.03
C ILE A 40 -11.67 -0.11 1.37
N SER A 41 -11.36 -0.88 2.41
CA SER A 41 -11.17 -0.33 3.74
C SER A 41 -9.82 0.37 3.85
N ARG A 42 -9.73 1.31 4.80
CA ARG A 42 -8.49 2.01 5.09
C ARG A 42 -8.21 1.93 6.58
N THR A 43 -6.96 1.66 6.92
CA THR A 43 -6.51 1.59 8.30
C THR A 43 -5.12 2.19 8.38
N LEU A 44 -4.84 2.99 9.39
CA LEU A 44 -3.50 3.48 9.61
C LEU A 44 -2.72 2.45 10.41
N TRP A 45 -1.62 1.99 9.86
CA TRP A 45 -0.71 1.05 10.51
C TRP A 45 0.51 1.82 11.00
N ARG A 46 0.99 1.45 12.18
CA ARG A 46 2.20 2.04 12.72
C ARG A 46 3.14 0.97 13.19
N GLY A 47 4.41 1.26 13.13
CA GLY A 47 5.42 0.35 13.62
C GLY A 47 6.72 0.50 12.87
N VAL A 48 7.65 -0.38 13.19
CA VAL A 48 8.93 -0.40 12.50
C VAL A 48 8.81 -1.35 11.32
N PHE A 49 8.81 -0.78 10.13
CA PHE A 49 8.66 -1.53 8.90
C PHE A 49 10.03 -1.67 8.24
N TRP A 50 10.34 -2.88 7.83
CA TRP A 50 11.53 -3.14 7.03
C TRP A 50 12.83 -2.67 7.71
N GLY A 51 12.90 -2.85 9.03
CA GLY A 51 14.14 -2.61 9.75
C GLY A 51 14.53 -1.17 9.95
N GLY A 52 13.64 -0.24 9.67
CA GLY A 52 13.95 1.17 9.80
C GLY A 52 13.40 1.78 11.07
N THR A 53 13.15 3.06 11.02
CA THR A 53 12.52 3.80 12.11
C THR A 53 11.02 3.57 12.09
N GLU A 54 10.35 4.01 13.14
CA GLU A 54 8.91 3.89 13.20
C GLU A 54 8.27 4.71 12.10
N GLN A 55 7.28 4.13 11.44
CA GLN A 55 6.61 4.74 10.30
C GLN A 55 5.12 4.57 10.43
N ALA A 56 4.40 5.32 9.61
CA ALA A 56 2.96 5.20 9.48
C ALA A 56 2.64 4.89 8.02
N ILE A 57 1.77 3.90 7.82
CA ILE A 57 1.38 3.48 6.48
C ILE A 57 -0.14 3.40 6.44
N ILE A 58 -0.75 4.01 5.43
CA ILE A 58 -2.18 3.82 5.19
C ILE A 58 -2.32 2.48 4.48
N GLY A 59 -2.95 1.53 5.15
CA GLY A 59 -3.19 0.20 4.57
C GLY A 59 -4.59 0.13 3.99
N TYR A 60 -4.66 -0.33 2.74
CA TYR A 60 -5.93 -0.45 2.01
C TYR A 60 -6.24 -1.93 1.82
N GLY A 61 -7.39 -2.34 2.32
CA GLY A 61 -7.83 -3.72 2.20
C GLY A 61 -7.12 -4.63 3.18
N ASP A 62 -7.86 -5.54 3.76
CA ASP A 62 -7.29 -6.51 4.70
C ASP A 62 -7.05 -7.81 3.98
N ILE A 63 -5.86 -8.35 4.10
CA ILE A 63 -5.53 -9.65 3.54
C ILE A 63 -4.86 -10.48 4.61
N THR A 64 -4.83 -11.77 4.38
CA THR A 64 -4.14 -12.71 5.25
C THR A 64 -3.04 -13.36 4.44
N GLN A 65 -1.80 -13.21 4.90
CA GLN A 65 -0.66 -13.80 4.20
C GLN A 65 -0.16 -15.01 4.96
N PRO A 66 -0.14 -16.18 4.31
CA PRO A 66 0.42 -17.36 4.95
C PRO A 66 1.93 -17.20 5.12
N ARG A 67 2.44 -17.87 6.14
CA ARG A 67 3.86 -17.90 6.42
C ARG A 67 4.40 -19.31 6.29
N PRO A 68 5.67 -19.48 5.99
CA PRO A 68 6.27 -20.83 6.01
C PRO A 68 6.18 -21.46 7.38
N ARG A 69 6.22 -20.66 8.45
CA ARG A 69 6.11 -21.13 9.81
C ARG A 69 5.21 -20.23 10.61
N GLY A 70 4.45 -20.84 11.52
CA GLY A 70 3.60 -20.08 12.41
C GLY A 70 2.30 -19.67 11.74
N PRO A 71 1.47 -18.93 12.48
CA PRO A 71 0.17 -18.52 11.94
C PRO A 71 0.32 -17.52 10.82
N ALA A 72 -0.70 -17.44 9.97
CA ALA A 72 -0.76 -16.42 8.93
C ALA A 72 -0.80 -15.04 9.55
N VAL A 73 -0.36 -14.06 8.78
CA VAL A 73 -0.26 -12.68 9.24
C VAL A 73 -1.36 -11.86 8.60
N GLU A 74 -2.00 -11.02 9.39
CA GLU A 74 -2.90 -10.00 8.85
C GLU A 74 -2.08 -8.85 8.31
N TRP A 75 -2.48 -8.37 7.14
CA TRP A 75 -1.70 -7.35 6.44
C TRP A 75 -2.64 -6.50 5.60
N PHE A 76 -2.09 -5.69 4.74
CA PHE A 76 -2.89 -4.87 3.82
C PHE A 76 -2.53 -5.24 2.38
N LEU A 77 -3.49 -5.04 1.49
CA LEU A 77 -3.27 -5.28 0.07
C LEU A 77 -2.40 -4.19 -0.53
N ILE A 78 -2.74 -2.95 -0.26
CA ILE A 78 -2.01 -1.79 -0.77
C ILE A 78 -1.57 -0.95 0.44
N GLY A 79 -0.32 -0.52 0.46
CA GLY A 79 0.17 0.39 1.48
C GLY A 79 0.64 1.69 0.86
N LEU A 80 0.27 2.81 1.45
CA LEU A 80 0.69 4.13 1.00
C LEU A 80 1.44 4.81 2.13
N ALA A 81 2.67 5.20 1.87
CA ALA A 81 3.50 5.85 2.87
C ALA A 81 4.20 7.05 2.29
N GLN A 82 4.36 8.08 3.12
CA GLN A 82 5.18 9.23 2.77
C GLN A 82 6.48 9.14 3.53
N GLN A 83 7.57 9.10 2.80
CA GLN A 83 8.91 9.11 3.34
C GLN A 83 9.45 10.52 3.31
N GLN A 84 10.67 10.72 3.79
CA GLN A 84 11.23 12.07 3.83
C GLN A 84 11.32 12.73 2.46
N ARG A 85 11.68 11.97 1.44
CA ARG A 85 11.96 12.53 0.11
C ARG A 85 11.15 11.91 -1.00
N HIS A 86 10.27 10.98 -0.67
CA HIS A 86 9.52 10.30 -1.70
C HIS A 86 8.27 9.67 -1.10
N LEU A 87 7.41 9.22 -1.98
CA LEU A 87 6.22 8.45 -1.63
C LEU A 87 6.46 7.01 -2.01
N SER A 88 5.81 6.09 -1.33
CA SER A 88 5.92 4.69 -1.68
C SER A 88 4.56 4.03 -1.63
N LEU A 89 4.38 3.08 -2.54
CA LEU A 89 3.23 2.20 -2.56
C LEU A 89 3.72 0.77 -2.46
N ASN A 90 3.12 0.01 -1.58
CA ASN A 90 3.36 -1.43 -1.50
C ASN A 90 2.15 -2.13 -2.09
N ILE A 91 2.39 -3.05 -3.00
CA ILE A 91 1.33 -3.83 -3.63
C ILE A 91 1.60 -5.29 -3.29
N ASN A 92 0.86 -5.79 -2.32
CA ASN A 92 1.10 -7.11 -1.75
C ASN A 92 0.30 -8.17 -2.49
N ALA A 93 0.50 -8.21 -3.80
CA ALA A 93 -0.15 -9.18 -4.66
C ALA A 93 0.83 -9.63 -5.72
N ALA A 94 0.79 -10.91 -6.04
CA ALA A 94 1.66 -11.50 -7.04
C ALA A 94 0.83 -12.30 -8.03
N ASP A 95 1.32 -12.41 -9.24
CA ASP A 95 0.72 -13.21 -10.27
C ASP A 95 1.82 -13.93 -11.01
N GLU A 96 1.65 -15.21 -11.25
CA GLU A 96 2.65 -16.03 -11.94
C GLU A 96 4.03 -15.94 -11.28
N GLY A 97 4.04 -15.92 -9.94
CA GLY A 97 5.28 -15.94 -9.19
C GLY A 97 6.02 -14.60 -9.10
N ARG A 98 5.43 -13.51 -9.58
CA ARG A 98 6.04 -12.20 -9.52
C ARG A 98 5.08 -11.19 -8.92
N TYR A 99 5.61 -10.27 -8.13
CA TYR A 99 4.80 -9.17 -7.62
C TYR A 99 4.33 -8.27 -8.75
N LEU A 100 3.15 -7.70 -8.59
CA LEU A 100 2.57 -6.87 -9.63
C LEU A 100 3.39 -5.63 -9.92
N SER A 101 4.07 -5.08 -8.91
CA SER A 101 4.96 -3.95 -9.14
C SER A 101 5.97 -4.26 -10.24
N GLN A 102 6.41 -5.51 -10.33
CA GLN A 102 7.37 -5.90 -11.34
C GLN A 102 6.73 -6.18 -12.69
N HIS A 103 5.49 -6.69 -12.70
CA HIS A 103 4.76 -6.87 -13.95
C HIS A 103 4.52 -5.55 -14.67
N TYR A 104 4.32 -4.48 -13.92
CA TYR A 104 3.96 -3.18 -14.49
C TYR A 104 5.11 -2.19 -14.48
N ALA A 105 6.31 -2.62 -14.08
CA ALA A 105 7.44 -1.73 -13.82
C ALA A 105 7.72 -0.75 -14.95
N GLU A 106 7.73 -1.24 -16.18
CA GLU A 106 8.14 -0.42 -17.33
C GLU A 106 7.08 0.55 -17.77
N ARG A 107 5.85 0.39 -17.30
CA ARG A 107 4.74 1.22 -17.71
C ARG A 107 4.33 2.24 -16.67
N LEU A 108 4.85 2.13 -15.44
CA LEU A 108 4.39 2.93 -14.30
C LEU A 108 4.89 4.37 -14.30
N GLY A 109 5.89 4.68 -15.12
CA GLY A 109 6.42 6.04 -15.17
C GLY A 109 7.79 6.11 -14.54
N ARG A 110 8.12 7.26 -13.98
CA ARG A 110 9.43 7.50 -13.37
C ARG A 110 9.41 7.06 -11.93
N VAL A 111 9.50 5.75 -11.73
CA VAL A 111 9.39 5.17 -10.40
C VAL A 111 10.56 4.22 -10.19
N LYS A 112 10.89 3.99 -8.92
CA LYS A 112 11.85 2.98 -8.54
C LYS A 112 11.09 1.76 -8.05
N VAL A 113 11.32 0.62 -8.68
CA VAL A 113 10.57 -0.59 -8.39
C VAL A 113 11.36 -1.49 -7.49
N GLY A 114 10.77 -1.89 -6.37
CA GLY A 114 11.32 -2.89 -5.48
C GLY A 114 10.56 -4.19 -5.61
N ALA A 115 10.74 -5.09 -4.65
CA ALA A 115 10.10 -6.40 -4.73
C ALA A 115 8.58 -6.25 -4.80
N ALA A 116 7.97 -5.67 -3.79
CA ALA A 116 6.53 -5.48 -3.73
C ALA A 116 6.18 -3.99 -3.65
N SER A 117 7.07 -3.11 -4.09
CA SER A 117 6.90 -1.68 -3.84
C SER A 117 7.30 -0.87 -5.05
N ILE A 118 6.77 0.36 -5.09
CA ILE A 118 7.23 1.38 -6.02
C ILE A 118 7.43 2.66 -5.23
N ALA A 119 8.47 3.42 -5.57
CA ALA A 119 8.80 4.67 -4.92
C ALA A 119 8.95 5.76 -5.96
N PHE A 120 8.48 6.95 -5.63
CA PHE A 120 8.49 8.07 -6.57
C PHE A 120 8.41 9.37 -5.79
N ARG A 121 8.89 10.45 -6.37
CA ARG A 121 8.91 11.74 -5.66
C ARG A 121 7.56 12.41 -5.61
N SER A 122 6.75 12.24 -6.64
CA SER A 122 5.50 12.96 -6.79
C SER A 122 4.54 12.12 -7.61
N PRO A 123 3.23 12.23 -7.36
CA PRO A 123 2.25 11.54 -8.21
C PRO A 123 2.36 11.89 -9.68
N ASP A 124 2.91 13.07 -10.00
CA ASP A 124 3.07 13.47 -11.41
C ASP A 124 4.02 12.56 -12.18
N LEU A 125 4.91 11.87 -11.49
CA LEU A 125 5.86 10.98 -12.13
C LEU A 125 5.30 9.57 -12.35
N LEU A 126 4.12 9.31 -11.83
CA LEU A 126 3.47 8.01 -11.87
C LEU A 126 2.37 8.05 -12.93
N ASP A 127 2.31 7.01 -13.75
CA ASP A 127 1.21 6.88 -14.71
C ASP A 127 -0.01 6.36 -13.97
N LEU A 128 -0.94 7.25 -13.69
CA LEU A 128 -2.11 6.90 -12.88
C LEU A 128 -3.05 5.93 -13.60
N GLY A 129 -3.06 5.94 -14.93
CA GLY A 129 -3.85 4.96 -15.68
C GLY A 129 -3.29 3.56 -15.53
N VAL A 130 -1.98 3.43 -15.57
CA VAL A 130 -1.33 2.14 -15.37
C VAL A 130 -1.48 1.72 -13.91
N LEU A 131 -1.39 2.66 -12.98
CA LEU A 131 -1.64 2.35 -11.58
C LEU A 131 -3.03 1.78 -11.39
N ASP A 132 -4.03 2.39 -12.01
CA ASP A 132 -5.40 1.91 -11.92
C ASP A 132 -5.51 0.46 -12.44
N GLU A 133 -4.87 0.19 -13.56
CA GLU A 133 -4.85 -1.15 -14.14
C GLU A 133 -4.21 -2.15 -13.19
N MET A 134 -3.08 -1.77 -12.60
CA MET A 134 -2.37 -2.64 -11.66
C MET A 134 -3.19 -2.90 -10.40
N LEU A 135 -3.89 -1.89 -9.91
CA LEU A 135 -4.71 -2.06 -8.71
C LEU A 135 -5.91 -2.96 -8.96
N HIS A 136 -6.55 -2.83 -10.13
CA HIS A 136 -7.61 -3.77 -10.51
C HIS A 136 -7.09 -5.20 -10.57
N HIS A 137 -5.89 -5.37 -11.13
CA HIS A 137 -5.25 -6.68 -11.20
C HIS A 137 -4.99 -7.23 -9.79
N ALA A 138 -4.48 -6.37 -8.89
CA ALA A 138 -4.18 -6.79 -7.53
C ALA A 138 -5.44 -7.29 -6.81
N ALA A 139 -6.54 -6.55 -6.94
CA ALA A 139 -7.79 -6.94 -6.28
C ALA A 139 -8.34 -8.24 -6.87
N ARG A 140 -8.06 -8.52 -8.13
CA ARG A 140 -8.54 -9.73 -8.77
C ARG A 140 -7.76 -10.97 -8.30
N VAL A 141 -6.43 -10.86 -8.19
CA VAL A 141 -5.62 -12.02 -7.82
C VAL A 141 -5.49 -12.19 -6.31
N GLN A 142 -5.71 -11.12 -5.54
CA GLN A 142 -5.64 -11.17 -4.10
C GLN A 142 -6.81 -10.34 -3.54
N PRO A 143 -8.03 -10.87 -3.61
CA PRO A 143 -9.18 -10.10 -3.15
C PRO A 143 -9.05 -9.75 -1.68
N PRO A 144 -9.36 -8.50 -1.29
CA PRO A 144 -9.36 -8.15 0.12
C PRO A 144 -10.42 -8.93 0.88
N ASP A 145 -10.15 -9.17 2.16
CA ASP A 145 -11.11 -9.84 3.02
C ASP A 145 -12.37 -8.98 3.13
N GLN A 146 -13.51 -9.65 3.23
CA GLN A 146 -14.78 -8.94 3.38
C GLN A 146 -14.82 -8.26 4.74
N PRO A 147 -15.38 -7.05 4.82
CA PRO A 147 -15.55 -6.41 6.12
C PRO A 147 -16.47 -7.25 7.00
N ARG A 148 -16.13 -7.32 8.25
CA ARG A 148 -16.99 -8.03 9.20
C ARG A 148 -18.10 -7.08 9.62
N GLY A 149 -19.29 -7.52 9.38
CA GLY A 149 -20.47 -6.72 9.53
C GLY A 149 -20.92 -6.45 10.92
#